data_9997ef9ab4e4349aa3beebaecf8ada95
#
_entry.id   9997ef9ab4e4349aa3beebaecf8ada95
#
_cell.length_a   1.000
_cell.length_b   1.000
_cell.length_c   1.000
_cell.angle_alpha   90.00
_cell.angle_beta   90.00
_cell.angle_gamma   90.00
#
_symmetry.space_group_name_H-M   'P 1'
#
loop_
_entity.id
_entity.type
_entity.pdbx_description
1 polymer ?
#
loop_
_entity_poly.entity_id
_entity_poly.type
_entity_poly.pdbx_seq_one_letter_code
_entity_poly.pdbx_strand_id
1 'polypeptide(L)'
;VLQASNFGWAEREANRTFDDPNDCTKPPSEPPEGMTDPVVVYTHEEGRCSITGGLYMDWGPEPWRDGFMYGDFCSGDVWIAREGSQGEWDSTHVVDTDNLLVGFGRGLNDELLIFTWGGTIYELDIYG
;
A
#
# COMPACT_ATOMS: atom_id res chain seq x y z
N VAL A 1 15.77 0.67 -14.84
CA VAL A 1 14.74 0.05 -15.69
C VAL A 1 13.84 -0.73 -14.77
N LEU A 2 12.55 -0.35 -14.67
CA LEU A 2 11.58 -1.12 -13.92
C LEU A 2 11.31 -2.43 -14.67
N GLN A 3 11.55 -3.55 -14.02
CA GLN A 3 11.22 -4.85 -14.57
C GLN A 3 9.71 -5.07 -14.45
N ALA A 4 9.05 -5.40 -15.54
CA ALA A 4 7.64 -5.81 -15.49
C ALA A 4 7.53 -7.15 -14.77
N SER A 5 6.67 -7.22 -13.75
CA SER A 5 6.40 -8.44 -13.00
C SER A 5 4.99 -8.94 -13.29
N ASN A 6 4.82 -10.25 -13.33
CA ASN A 6 3.52 -10.90 -13.41
C ASN A 6 3.05 -11.27 -12.00
N PHE A 7 2.08 -10.57 -11.47
CA PHE A 7 1.50 -10.82 -10.13
C PHE A 7 0.36 -11.84 -10.16
N GLY A 8 0.08 -12.44 -11.30
CA GLY A 8 -0.77 -13.62 -11.43
C GLY A 8 -2.27 -13.38 -11.54
N TRP A 9 -2.72 -12.15 -11.67
CA TRP A 9 -4.14 -11.92 -11.90
C TRP A 9 -4.61 -12.57 -13.23
N ALA A 10 -5.72 -13.31 -13.26
CA ALA A 10 -6.72 -13.59 -12.20
C ALA A 10 -6.57 -14.99 -11.53
N GLU A 11 -5.41 -15.61 -11.60
CA GLU A 11 -5.13 -16.88 -10.91
C GLU A 11 -4.74 -16.68 -9.46
N ARG A 12 -4.27 -15.45 -9.14
CA ARG A 12 -3.80 -15.06 -7.81
C ARG A 12 -4.48 -13.78 -7.34
N GLU A 13 -4.76 -13.74 -6.04
CA GLU A 13 -5.10 -12.54 -5.29
C GLU A 13 -4.12 -12.40 -4.15
N ALA A 14 -3.33 -11.32 -4.14
CA ALA A 14 -2.19 -11.17 -3.25
C ALA A 14 -1.23 -12.38 -3.36
N ASN A 15 -0.92 -13.04 -2.26
CA ASN A 15 -0.08 -14.25 -2.21
C ASN A 15 -0.90 -15.55 -2.12
N ARG A 16 -2.13 -15.57 -2.64
CA ARG A 16 -3.07 -16.69 -2.55
C ARG A 16 -3.64 -17.05 -3.91
N THR A 17 -4.10 -18.29 -4.06
CA THR A 17 -4.87 -18.69 -5.24
C THR A 17 -6.25 -18.04 -5.22
N PHE A 18 -6.65 -17.46 -6.36
CA PHE A 18 -7.96 -16.86 -6.57
C PHE A 18 -8.78 -17.75 -7.50
N ASP A 19 -9.69 -18.52 -6.95
CA ASP A 19 -10.60 -19.41 -7.70
C ASP A 19 -12.06 -19.26 -7.27
N ASP A 20 -12.33 -18.55 -6.18
CA ASP A 20 -13.66 -18.18 -5.71
C ASP A 20 -13.63 -16.73 -5.16
N PRO A 21 -14.33 -15.78 -5.81
CA PRO A 21 -14.37 -14.38 -5.36
C PRO A 21 -15.04 -14.19 -4.00
N ASN A 22 -15.73 -15.22 -3.48
CA ASN A 22 -16.37 -15.17 -2.17
C ASN A 22 -15.53 -15.82 -1.06
N ASP A 23 -14.39 -16.43 -1.40
CA ASP A 23 -13.51 -17.09 -0.45
C ASP A 23 -12.16 -16.38 -0.34
N CYS A 24 -12.10 -15.41 0.58
CA CYS A 24 -10.87 -14.70 0.95
C CYS A 24 -10.08 -15.39 2.07
N THR A 25 -10.44 -16.63 2.43
CA THR A 25 -9.85 -17.31 3.60
C THR A 25 -8.72 -18.26 3.25
N LYS A 26 -8.42 -18.46 1.97
CA LYS A 26 -7.35 -19.37 1.55
C LYS A 26 -5.99 -18.96 2.13
N PRO A 27 -5.20 -19.94 2.57
CA PRO A 27 -3.86 -19.66 3.08
C PRO A 27 -2.93 -19.18 1.95
N PRO A 28 -1.85 -18.45 2.30
CA PRO A 28 -0.78 -18.17 1.35
C PRO A 28 -0.23 -19.45 0.72
N SER A 29 0.18 -19.35 -0.53
CA SER A 29 0.76 -20.46 -1.31
C SER A 29 1.89 -19.94 -2.19
N GLU A 30 2.84 -20.81 -2.51
CA GLU A 30 3.94 -20.45 -3.42
C GLU A 30 3.39 -19.99 -4.78
N PRO A 31 3.97 -18.94 -5.39
CA PRO A 31 3.56 -18.47 -6.69
C PRO A 31 3.92 -19.52 -7.77
N PRO A 32 3.05 -19.74 -8.77
CA PRO A 32 3.41 -20.51 -9.94
C PRO A 32 4.63 -19.94 -10.67
N GLU A 33 5.29 -20.78 -11.46
CA GLU A 33 6.46 -20.36 -12.25
C GLU A 33 6.15 -19.13 -13.13
N GLY A 34 6.99 -18.13 -13.07
CA GLY A 34 6.86 -16.88 -13.81
C GLY A 34 5.96 -15.84 -13.15
N MET A 35 5.36 -16.15 -12.01
CA MET A 35 4.60 -15.21 -11.20
C MET A 35 5.42 -14.73 -10.00
N THR A 36 5.14 -13.52 -9.57
CA THR A 36 5.83 -12.87 -8.44
C THR A 36 4.82 -12.48 -7.38
N ASP A 37 5.05 -12.88 -6.15
CA ASP A 37 4.23 -12.43 -5.02
C ASP A 37 4.46 -10.93 -4.72
N PRO A 38 3.43 -10.21 -4.26
CA PRO A 38 3.60 -8.86 -3.76
C PRO A 38 4.44 -8.85 -2.48
N VAL A 39 5.16 -7.76 -2.24
CA VAL A 39 6.04 -7.62 -1.07
C VAL A 39 5.28 -7.26 0.21
N VAL A 40 4.09 -6.68 0.08
CA VAL A 40 3.19 -6.33 1.19
C VAL A 40 1.77 -6.73 0.81
N VAL A 41 1.07 -7.36 1.74
CA VAL A 41 -0.34 -7.74 1.60
C VAL A 41 -1.07 -7.45 2.91
N TYR A 42 -2.39 -7.19 2.84
CA TYR A 42 -3.27 -7.14 4.01
C TYR A 42 -4.63 -7.78 3.68
N THR A 43 -5.42 -8.04 4.70
CA THR A 43 -6.75 -8.63 4.57
C THR A 43 -7.84 -7.58 4.71
N HIS A 44 -9.09 -7.91 4.33
CA HIS A 44 -10.27 -7.04 4.48
C HIS A 44 -10.80 -6.95 5.92
N GLU A 45 -10.00 -7.25 6.91
CA GLU A 45 -10.35 -7.09 8.32
C GLU A 45 -10.37 -5.60 8.71
N GLU A 46 -11.02 -5.28 9.81
CA GLU A 46 -11.07 -3.93 10.39
C GLU A 46 -11.62 -2.85 9.43
N GLY A 47 -12.53 -3.23 8.55
CA GLY A 47 -13.17 -2.29 7.63
C GLY A 47 -12.37 -1.99 6.35
N ARG A 48 -11.22 -2.62 6.16
CA ARG A 48 -10.41 -2.49 4.94
C ARG A 48 -11.09 -3.16 3.75
N CYS A 49 -10.97 -2.58 2.57
CA CYS A 49 -11.62 -3.11 1.37
C CYS A 49 -10.80 -3.00 0.08
N SER A 50 -9.97 -2.00 -0.08
CA SER A 50 -9.27 -1.75 -1.33
C SER A 50 -8.02 -0.91 -1.12
N ILE A 51 -6.89 -1.47 -1.49
CA ILE A 51 -5.63 -0.74 -1.43
C ILE A 51 -5.65 0.46 -2.37
N THR A 52 -5.26 1.61 -1.86
CA THR A 52 -5.08 2.85 -2.58
C THR A 52 -3.59 3.18 -2.56
N GLY A 53 -3.04 3.14 -3.69
CA GLY A 53 -1.61 3.39 -3.74
C GLY A 53 -1.26 4.40 -4.66
N GLY A 54 -0.07 4.77 -4.73
CA GLY A 54 0.89 4.86 -3.61
C GLY A 54 1.91 5.85 -4.06
N LEU A 55 2.77 6.22 -3.17
CA LEU A 55 3.78 7.22 -3.44
C LEU A 55 5.11 6.78 -2.83
N TYR A 56 6.13 6.63 -3.68
CA TYR A 56 7.49 6.44 -3.19
C TYR A 56 8.08 7.78 -2.77
N MET A 57 8.62 7.83 -1.56
CA MET A 57 9.15 9.02 -0.97
C MET A 57 10.68 9.07 -1.10
N ASP A 58 11.18 9.73 -2.15
CA ASP A 58 12.60 10.02 -2.31
C ASP A 58 13.03 11.30 -1.57
N TRP A 59 12.14 11.84 -0.73
CA TRP A 59 12.31 13.05 0.07
C TRP A 59 11.81 12.86 1.50
N GLY A 60 11.92 13.90 2.31
CA GLY A 60 11.45 13.91 3.69
C GLY A 60 12.52 13.42 4.68
N PRO A 61 12.24 13.55 5.99
CA PRO A 61 13.11 13.07 7.03
C PRO A 61 12.97 11.56 7.24
N GLU A 62 13.88 10.97 8.01
CA GLU A 62 13.65 9.62 8.57
C GLU A 62 12.46 9.66 9.57
N PRO A 63 11.59 8.64 9.61
CA PRO A 63 11.68 7.36 8.87
C PRO A 63 10.95 7.35 7.51
N TRP A 64 10.52 8.52 6.98
CA TRP A 64 9.69 8.63 5.77
C TRP A 64 10.47 8.38 4.48
N ARG A 65 11.71 8.87 4.43
CA ARG A 65 12.56 8.74 3.24
C ARG A 65 12.79 7.27 2.88
N ASP A 66 12.78 7.00 1.58
CA ASP A 66 12.91 5.68 0.98
C ASP A 66 11.77 4.71 1.36
N GLY A 67 10.64 5.25 1.84
CA GLY A 67 9.42 4.50 2.09
C GLY A 67 8.43 4.59 0.93
N PHE A 68 7.55 3.59 0.85
CA PHE A 68 6.41 3.57 -0.07
C PHE A 68 5.12 3.77 0.74
N MET A 69 4.47 4.92 0.52
CA MET A 69 3.19 5.25 1.16
C MET A 69 2.04 4.59 0.41
N TYR A 70 1.12 4.00 1.14
CA TYR A 70 -0.14 3.49 0.61
C TYR A 70 -1.23 3.54 1.69
N GLY A 71 -2.47 3.37 1.28
CA GLY A 71 -3.60 3.39 2.21
C GLY A 71 -4.70 2.44 1.78
N ASP A 72 -5.78 2.44 2.54
CA ASP A 72 -7.01 1.73 2.21
C ASP A 72 -8.15 2.71 1.95
N PHE A 73 -8.89 2.48 0.86
CA PHE A 73 -10.00 3.36 0.46
C PHE A 73 -11.11 3.40 1.51
N CYS A 74 -11.48 2.25 2.08
CA CYS A 74 -12.63 2.16 2.98
C CYS A 74 -12.32 2.59 4.41
N SER A 75 -11.21 2.08 4.96
CA SER A 75 -10.88 2.33 6.37
C SER A 75 -10.24 3.70 6.60
N GLY A 76 -9.57 4.24 5.58
CA GLY A 76 -8.81 5.48 5.74
C GLY A 76 -7.44 5.30 6.37
N ASP A 77 -7.04 4.08 6.63
CA ASP A 77 -5.71 3.75 7.13
C ASP A 77 -4.62 4.11 6.14
N VAL A 78 -3.51 4.62 6.65
CA VAL A 78 -2.29 4.92 5.90
C VAL A 78 -1.11 4.18 6.49
N TRP A 79 -0.32 3.57 5.63
CA TRP A 79 0.91 2.86 5.99
C TRP A 79 2.11 3.37 5.18
N ILE A 80 3.29 3.11 5.74
CA ILE A 80 4.55 3.20 5.03
C ILE A 80 5.22 1.84 4.98
N ALA A 81 5.54 1.36 3.79
CA ALA A 81 6.30 0.14 3.56
C ALA A 81 7.76 0.49 3.29
N ARG A 82 8.70 -0.26 3.87
CA ARG A 82 10.13 -0.07 3.69
C ARG A 82 10.84 -1.39 3.48
N GLU A 83 11.80 -1.40 2.58
CA GLU A 83 12.70 -2.53 2.39
C GLU A 83 13.81 -2.49 3.43
N GLY A 84 14.00 -3.59 4.13
CA GLY A 84 15.09 -3.78 5.06
C GLY A 84 16.40 -4.17 4.36
N SER A 85 17.47 -4.26 5.12
CA SER A 85 18.83 -4.50 4.60
C SER A 85 19.03 -5.88 3.96
N GLN A 86 18.13 -6.82 4.19
CA GLN A 86 18.16 -8.18 3.64
C GLN A 86 17.09 -8.43 2.59
N GLY A 87 16.39 -7.37 2.14
CA GLY A 87 15.33 -7.44 1.13
C GLY A 87 13.95 -7.81 1.69
N GLU A 88 13.82 -7.93 2.99
CA GLU A 88 12.51 -8.05 3.67
C GLU A 88 11.76 -6.73 3.61
N TRP A 89 10.43 -6.79 3.58
CA TRP A 89 9.58 -5.61 3.60
C TRP A 89 8.76 -5.54 4.87
N ASP A 90 8.85 -4.41 5.56
CA ASP A 90 8.03 -4.10 6.72
C ASP A 90 7.05 -2.98 6.39
N SER A 91 5.85 -3.07 6.97
CA SER A 91 4.81 -2.06 6.83
C SER A 91 4.41 -1.53 8.19
N THR A 92 4.51 -0.22 8.36
CA THR A 92 4.17 0.47 9.61
C THR A 92 2.92 1.30 9.41
N HIS A 93 1.92 1.13 10.27
CA HIS A 93 0.74 1.98 10.31
C HIS A 93 1.12 3.40 10.76
N VAL A 94 0.66 4.39 10.02
CA VAL A 94 1.01 5.80 10.24
C VAL A 94 -0.13 6.57 10.87
N VAL A 95 -1.31 6.49 10.25
CA VAL A 95 -2.49 7.24 10.69
C VAL A 95 -3.76 6.59 10.14
N ASP A 96 -4.82 6.71 10.91
CA ASP A 96 -6.20 6.50 10.46
C ASP A 96 -6.82 7.89 10.22
N THR A 97 -7.26 8.12 8.98
CA THR A 97 -7.78 9.42 8.58
C THR A 97 -9.29 9.56 8.74
N ASP A 98 -10.00 8.48 9.02
CA ASP A 98 -11.47 8.42 8.98
C ASP A 98 -12.08 8.89 7.63
N ASN A 99 -11.31 8.86 6.55
CA ASN A 99 -11.72 9.32 5.23
C ASN A 99 -11.57 8.22 4.17
N LEU A 100 -12.36 8.31 3.12
CA LEU A 100 -12.21 7.47 1.92
C LEU A 100 -11.01 7.98 1.10
N LEU A 101 -9.92 7.23 1.08
CA LEU A 101 -8.68 7.64 0.44
C LEU A 101 -8.69 7.35 -1.05
N VAL A 102 -8.27 8.31 -1.87
CA VAL A 102 -8.20 8.14 -3.34
C VAL A 102 -6.78 8.32 -3.90
N GLY A 103 -5.81 8.78 -3.12
CA GLY A 103 -4.44 8.89 -3.57
C GLY A 103 -3.55 9.74 -2.68
N PHE A 104 -2.30 9.84 -3.10
CA PHE A 104 -1.24 10.59 -2.44
C PHE A 104 -0.50 11.46 -3.44
N GLY A 105 0.15 12.50 -2.96
CA GLY A 105 0.96 13.38 -3.79
C GLY A 105 2.03 14.12 -3.02
N ARG A 106 2.99 14.69 -3.77
CA ARG A 106 4.01 15.59 -3.25
C ARG A 106 3.64 17.01 -3.60
N GLY A 107 3.61 17.90 -2.63
CA GLY A 107 3.44 19.33 -2.82
C GLY A 107 4.70 20.02 -3.32
N LEU A 108 4.58 21.31 -3.65
CA LEU A 108 5.69 22.09 -4.22
C LEU A 108 6.83 22.36 -3.23
N ASN A 109 6.56 22.28 -1.93
CA ASN A 109 7.54 22.48 -0.87
C ASN A 109 7.77 21.17 -0.10
N ASP A 110 7.66 20.03 -0.76
CA ASP A 110 7.88 18.70 -0.18
C ASP A 110 6.82 18.28 0.85
N GLU A 111 5.61 18.86 0.76
CA GLU A 111 4.48 18.39 1.57
C GLU A 111 4.05 16.99 1.13
N LEU A 112 3.67 16.14 2.08
CA LEU A 112 2.99 14.88 1.80
C LEU A 112 1.48 15.12 1.81
N LEU A 113 0.84 14.98 0.64
CA LEU A 113 -0.58 15.25 0.46
C LEU A 113 -1.38 13.95 0.38
N ILE A 114 -2.53 13.95 1.02
CA ILE A 114 -3.52 12.87 1.01
C ILE A 114 -4.80 13.39 0.35
N PHE A 115 -5.26 12.68 -0.68
CA PHE A 115 -6.49 13.03 -1.40
C PHE A 115 -7.63 12.14 -0.95
N THR A 116 -8.80 12.75 -0.70
CA THR A 116 -9.98 12.03 -0.23
C THR A 116 -11.14 12.13 -1.21
N TRP A 117 -12.02 11.14 -1.20
CA TRP A 117 -13.23 11.09 -2.03
C TRP A 117 -14.17 12.29 -1.79
N GLY A 118 -14.20 12.81 -0.57
CA GLY A 118 -14.98 13.98 -0.21
C GLY A 118 -14.48 15.29 -0.81
N GLY A 119 -13.36 15.27 -1.56
CA GLY A 119 -12.79 16.43 -2.23
C GLY A 119 -11.86 17.28 -1.35
N THR A 120 -11.55 16.82 -0.16
CA THR A 120 -10.57 17.48 0.72
C THR A 120 -9.17 16.92 0.45
N ILE A 121 -8.19 17.82 0.44
CA ILE A 121 -6.77 17.49 0.41
C ILE A 121 -6.20 17.79 1.79
N TYR A 122 -5.59 16.79 2.39
CA TYR A 122 -4.90 16.93 3.67
C TYR A 122 -3.39 16.93 3.47
N GLU A 123 -2.70 17.65 4.31
CA GLU A 123 -1.26 17.53 4.47
C GLU A 123 -0.97 16.63 5.67
N LEU A 124 -0.12 15.63 5.49
CA LEU A 124 0.43 14.87 6.60
C LEU A 124 1.75 15.50 7.01
N ASP A 125 1.80 16.02 8.25
CA ASP A 125 3.03 16.61 8.79
C ASP A 125 4.07 15.51 9.06
N ILE A 126 5.06 15.45 8.18
CA ILE A 126 6.18 14.50 8.28
C ILE A 126 7.43 15.14 8.88
N TYR A 127 7.41 16.43 9.13
CA TYR A 127 8.56 17.17 9.67
C TYR A 127 8.46 17.45 11.18
N GLY A 128 7.28 17.21 11.73
CA GLY A 128 7.03 17.31 13.19
C GLY A 128 6.76 18.72 13.69
#